data_680caf2d8223df1c466b5aaeaf7bd934
#
_entry.id   680caf2d8223df1c466b5aaeaf7bd934
#
_cell.length_a   1.000
_cell.length_b   1.000
_cell.length_c   1.000
_cell.angle_alpha   90.00
_cell.angle_beta   90.00
_cell.angle_gamma   90.00
#
_symmetry.space_group_name_H-M   'P 1'
#
loop_
_entity.id
_entity.type
_entity.pdbx_description
1 polymer ?
#
loop_
_entity_poly.entity_id
_entity_poly.type
_entity_poly.pdbx_seq_one_letter_code
_entity_poly.pdbx_strand_id
1 'polypeptide(L)'
;MIELLQILLTFILFSLIITVPVNIFNSKIFISKKYFSLDVASFNLILNCNILLLISFLPLSLGLFNFFFIFIYSAIFIYIYLIKNFRFNLIKNFIQSISIFLIIFLIISTNVAGELNLGWDAKYFYYIKALFFIENQSFGGLNKFASDNFHPHLGSYFWAFFWNLMPLKLEYFGRLFFVFLFCFSIFYICHNNLKDKFFENIIFILLILITYTYDRFSGLQEILIFSFLIIMSKYFYLLKNSNNTYYVFFIILSCNLIIWLKSEGIFYSAILVLLLNFSTQISKKIKIYSNLFYISIVVFKLIIYQYFDFTWGQITINQTDFSYADVHPWHLDYIFNLNLAIIFHKLKFIIPFLFYYSIINVCFVVGFIILLALNFQKKIDNYTKIVNYYFVTNIIFIICVYLFADREIENLVRTTMERIIFTLSGFYVFLIISFIKRLNKDFLK
;
A
#
# COMPACT_ATOMS: atom_id res chain seq x y z
N MET A 1 0.63 -30.24 9.96
CA MET A 1 -0.84 -30.16 10.18
C MET A 1 -1.23 -28.98 11.08
N ILE A 2 -0.62 -28.80 12.26
CA ILE A 2 -0.92 -27.71 13.20
C ILE A 2 -0.64 -26.33 12.57
N GLU A 3 0.49 -26.17 11.87
CA GLU A 3 0.84 -24.92 11.18
C GLU A 3 -0.15 -24.56 10.07
N LEU A 4 -0.60 -25.54 9.28
CA LEU A 4 -1.61 -25.31 8.23
C LEU A 4 -2.95 -24.84 8.84
N LEU A 5 -3.36 -25.45 9.97
CA LEU A 5 -4.55 -24.99 10.70
C LEU A 5 -4.40 -23.54 11.19
N GLN A 6 -3.20 -23.15 11.61
CA GLN A 6 -2.94 -21.78 12.02
C GLN A 6 -2.90 -20.81 10.84
N ILE A 7 -2.36 -21.19 9.69
CA ILE A 7 -2.45 -20.38 8.46
C ILE A 7 -3.93 -20.17 8.06
N LEU A 8 -4.77 -21.20 8.18
CA LEU A 8 -6.22 -21.06 7.98
C LEU A 8 -6.86 -20.13 9.01
N LEU A 9 -6.46 -20.22 10.28
CA LEU A 9 -6.93 -19.30 11.31
C LEU A 9 -6.52 -17.86 11.03
N THR A 10 -5.29 -17.62 10.54
CA THR A 10 -4.87 -16.26 10.12
C THR A 10 -5.77 -15.71 9.03
N PHE A 11 -6.14 -16.53 8.04
CA PHE A 11 -7.07 -16.12 7.00
C PHE A 11 -8.42 -15.69 7.55
N ILE A 12 -8.98 -16.43 8.49
CA ILE A 12 -10.24 -16.10 9.15
C ILE A 12 -10.11 -14.77 9.91
N LEU A 13 -9.05 -14.60 10.70
CA LEU A 13 -8.82 -13.38 11.47
C LEU A 13 -8.60 -12.15 10.57
N PHE A 14 -7.84 -12.30 9.48
CA PHE A 14 -7.67 -11.21 8.51
C PHE A 14 -8.97 -10.90 7.77
N SER A 15 -9.81 -11.93 7.54
CA SER A 15 -11.14 -11.72 6.97
C SER A 15 -12.04 -10.87 7.85
N LEU A 16 -11.87 -10.84 9.18
CA LEU A 16 -12.59 -9.93 10.06
C LEU A 16 -12.28 -8.47 9.73
N ILE A 17 -11.04 -8.15 9.35
CA ILE A 17 -10.63 -6.77 9.01
C ILE A 17 -11.38 -6.23 7.79
N ILE A 18 -11.69 -7.08 6.83
CA ILE A 18 -12.43 -6.71 5.62
C ILE A 18 -13.94 -6.81 5.76
N THR A 19 -14.42 -7.64 6.70
CA THR A 19 -15.85 -7.93 6.86
C THR A 19 -16.50 -7.12 7.97
N VAL A 20 -15.75 -6.66 8.97
CA VAL A 20 -16.31 -5.80 10.04
C VAL A 20 -16.53 -4.40 9.47
N PRO A 21 -17.79 -4.01 9.26
CA PRO A 21 -18.07 -2.81 8.50
C PRO A 21 -17.92 -1.56 9.36
N VAL A 22 -17.27 -0.61 8.77
CA VAL A 22 -17.27 0.80 9.17
C VAL A 22 -18.66 1.42 9.18
N ASN A 23 -19.61 0.80 8.52
CA ASN A 23 -20.99 1.27 8.32
C ASN A 23 -21.80 1.44 9.60
N ILE A 24 -21.31 0.97 10.74
CA ILE A 24 -21.97 1.23 12.04
C ILE A 24 -22.06 2.72 12.31
N PHE A 25 -21.10 3.50 11.85
CA PHE A 25 -20.98 4.92 12.16
C PHE A 25 -21.67 5.85 11.15
N ASN A 26 -22.06 5.37 9.97
CA ASN A 26 -22.67 6.25 8.98
C ASN A 26 -23.69 5.57 8.06
N SER A 27 -24.91 5.43 8.58
CA SER A 27 -26.03 4.81 7.85
C SER A 27 -26.39 5.55 6.54
N LYS A 28 -26.12 6.84 6.42
CA LYS A 28 -26.45 7.63 5.22
C LYS A 28 -25.50 7.39 4.03
N ILE A 29 -24.27 6.95 4.31
CA ILE A 29 -23.24 6.77 3.26
C ILE A 29 -23.43 5.48 2.48
N PHE A 30 -24.00 4.44 3.12
CA PHE A 30 -24.04 3.08 2.58
C PHE A 30 -25.47 2.50 2.45
N ILE A 31 -26.50 3.29 2.72
CA ILE A 31 -27.90 2.83 2.80
C ILE A 31 -28.47 2.28 1.49
N SER A 32 -27.87 2.57 0.33
CA SER A 32 -28.42 2.06 -0.93
C SER A 32 -28.17 0.57 -1.19
N LYS A 33 -27.25 -0.07 -0.44
CA LYS A 33 -26.94 -1.50 -0.63
C LYS A 33 -26.93 -2.24 0.71
N LYS A 34 -28.02 -2.96 1.00
CA LYS A 34 -28.10 -3.95 2.10
C LYS A 34 -27.14 -5.15 1.91
N TYR A 35 -26.09 -5.00 1.08
CA TYR A 35 -25.25 -6.11 0.64
C TYR A 35 -23.78 -5.79 0.82
N PHE A 36 -23.03 -6.76 1.34
CA PHE A 36 -21.60 -6.75 1.35
C PHE A 36 -21.06 -6.69 -0.10
N SER A 37 -20.18 -5.75 -0.37
CA SER A 37 -19.50 -5.61 -1.66
C SER A 37 -18.00 -5.54 -1.46
N LEU A 38 -17.22 -5.87 -2.49
CA LEU A 38 -15.76 -5.76 -2.41
C LEU A 38 -15.29 -4.31 -2.22
N ASP A 39 -16.06 -3.32 -2.67
CA ASP A 39 -15.76 -1.91 -2.39
C ASP A 39 -15.89 -1.63 -0.88
N VAL A 40 -16.94 -2.16 -0.22
CA VAL A 40 -17.09 -2.06 1.23
C VAL A 40 -15.96 -2.79 1.95
N ALA A 41 -15.55 -3.97 1.48
CA ALA A 41 -14.42 -4.71 2.05
C ALA A 41 -13.12 -3.90 1.97
N SER A 42 -12.84 -3.26 0.84
CA SER A 42 -11.64 -2.43 0.68
C SER A 42 -11.69 -1.18 1.57
N PHE A 43 -12.86 -0.58 1.77
CA PHE A 43 -13.04 0.54 2.70
C PHE A 43 -12.79 0.12 4.15
N ASN A 44 -13.35 -1.04 4.56
CA ASN A 44 -13.14 -1.60 5.88
C ASN A 44 -11.66 -1.86 6.14
N LEU A 45 -10.96 -2.46 5.17
CA LEU A 45 -9.53 -2.72 5.26
C LEU A 45 -8.74 -1.42 5.54
N ILE A 46 -8.94 -0.39 4.72
CA ILE A 46 -8.22 0.89 4.86
C ILE A 46 -8.52 1.54 6.21
N LEU A 47 -9.78 1.54 6.64
CA LEU A 47 -10.14 2.15 7.91
C LEU A 47 -9.54 1.36 9.09
N ASN A 48 -9.66 0.04 9.08
CA ASN A 48 -9.11 -0.80 10.14
C ASN A 48 -7.58 -0.68 10.23
N CYS A 49 -6.87 -0.57 9.09
CA CYS A 49 -5.44 -0.26 9.08
C CYS A 49 -5.15 1.13 9.68
N ASN A 50 -6.00 2.14 9.44
CA ASN A 50 -5.86 3.46 10.08
C ASN A 50 -6.16 3.41 11.58
N ILE A 51 -7.12 2.60 12.02
CA ILE A 51 -7.38 2.36 13.45
C ILE A 51 -6.14 1.72 14.11
N LEU A 52 -5.55 0.69 13.49
CA LEU A 52 -4.32 0.07 13.97
C LEU A 52 -3.15 1.07 14.02
N LEU A 53 -3.05 1.97 13.04
CA LEU A 53 -2.08 3.07 13.08
C LEU A 53 -2.32 3.96 14.32
N LEU A 54 -3.53 4.38 14.60
CA LEU A 54 -3.83 5.21 15.78
C LEU A 54 -3.52 4.47 17.08
N ILE A 55 -3.85 3.19 17.14
CA ILE A 55 -3.57 2.33 18.29
C ILE A 55 -2.05 2.20 18.52
N SER A 56 -1.24 2.16 17.45
CA SER A 56 0.21 2.01 17.55
C SER A 56 0.91 3.14 18.32
N PHE A 57 0.28 4.31 18.45
CA PHE A 57 0.81 5.43 19.26
C PHE A 57 0.46 5.32 20.74
N LEU A 58 -0.47 4.44 21.11
CA LEU A 58 -0.93 4.31 22.49
C LEU A 58 0.06 3.44 23.30
N PRO A 59 0.33 3.79 24.58
CA PRO A 59 1.23 3.04 25.44
C PRO A 59 0.55 1.82 26.06
N LEU A 60 -0.05 0.96 25.22
CA LEU A 60 -0.79 -0.21 25.66
C LEU A 60 -0.13 -1.49 25.16
N SER A 61 -0.26 -2.58 25.93
CA SER A 61 0.30 -3.86 25.54
C SER A 61 -0.43 -4.47 24.33
N LEU A 62 0.31 -5.07 23.40
CA LEU A 62 -0.26 -5.76 22.26
C LEU A 62 -1.22 -6.90 22.67
N GLY A 63 -0.94 -7.58 23.78
CA GLY A 63 -1.80 -8.67 24.26
C GLY A 63 -3.21 -8.20 24.63
N LEU A 64 -3.33 -7.05 25.29
CA LEU A 64 -4.62 -6.43 25.58
C LEU A 64 -5.37 -6.04 24.32
N PHE A 65 -4.68 -5.41 23.36
CA PHE A 65 -5.28 -5.04 22.09
C PHE A 65 -5.75 -6.24 21.29
N ASN A 66 -4.97 -7.31 21.25
CA ASN A 66 -5.36 -8.53 20.56
C ASN A 66 -6.62 -9.14 21.14
N PHE A 67 -6.74 -9.16 22.47
CA PHE A 67 -7.95 -9.63 23.14
C PHE A 67 -9.17 -8.75 22.77
N PHE A 68 -9.05 -7.43 22.90
CA PHE A 68 -10.13 -6.51 22.51
C PHE A 68 -10.44 -6.58 21.02
N PHE A 69 -9.42 -6.72 20.16
CA PHE A 69 -9.64 -6.89 18.73
C PHE A 69 -10.49 -8.10 18.44
N ILE A 70 -10.11 -9.28 18.91
CA ILE A 70 -10.89 -10.53 18.68
C ILE A 70 -12.30 -10.36 19.23
N PHE A 71 -12.45 -9.90 20.47
CA PHE A 71 -13.73 -9.78 21.13
C PHE A 71 -14.67 -8.77 20.44
N ILE A 72 -14.19 -7.55 20.25
CA ILE A 72 -14.98 -6.46 19.65
C ILE A 72 -15.33 -6.78 18.20
N TYR A 73 -14.37 -7.24 17.40
CA TYR A 73 -14.61 -7.53 16.00
C TYR A 73 -15.54 -8.72 15.81
N SER A 74 -15.42 -9.75 16.62
CA SER A 74 -16.36 -10.88 16.60
C SER A 74 -17.77 -10.46 17.04
N ALA A 75 -17.89 -9.66 18.09
CA ALA A 75 -19.18 -9.14 18.56
C ALA A 75 -19.87 -8.26 17.52
N ILE A 76 -19.09 -7.37 16.86
CA ILE A 76 -19.60 -6.52 15.78
C ILE A 76 -20.02 -7.36 14.58
N PHE A 77 -19.22 -8.36 14.20
CA PHE A 77 -19.54 -9.30 13.12
C PHE A 77 -20.86 -10.02 13.41
N ILE A 78 -21.00 -10.61 14.58
CA ILE A 78 -22.23 -11.31 15.02
C ILE A 78 -23.43 -10.34 14.99
N TYR A 79 -23.30 -9.15 15.56
CA TYR A 79 -24.36 -8.15 15.59
C TYR A 79 -24.88 -7.80 14.19
N ILE A 80 -23.97 -7.56 13.25
CA ILE A 80 -24.33 -7.12 11.91
C ILE A 80 -24.94 -8.24 11.10
N TYR A 81 -24.34 -9.42 11.10
CA TYR A 81 -24.73 -10.52 10.23
C TYR A 81 -25.91 -11.33 10.78
N LEU A 82 -26.00 -11.50 12.10
CA LEU A 82 -27.08 -12.26 12.72
C LEU A 82 -28.27 -11.37 13.14
N ILE A 83 -28.01 -10.22 13.76
CA ILE A 83 -29.12 -9.39 14.33
C ILE A 83 -29.67 -8.43 13.29
N LYS A 84 -28.85 -7.75 12.48
CA LYS A 84 -29.30 -6.83 11.43
C LYS A 84 -29.68 -7.50 10.11
N ASN A 85 -29.61 -8.83 10.02
CA ASN A 85 -29.91 -9.58 8.78
C ASN A 85 -29.21 -8.99 7.54
N PHE A 86 -27.96 -8.60 7.69
CA PHE A 86 -27.17 -8.11 6.58
C PHE A 86 -26.92 -9.29 5.63
N ARG A 87 -27.59 -9.27 4.48
CA ARG A 87 -27.59 -10.42 3.58
C ARG A 87 -26.29 -10.48 2.79
N PHE A 88 -25.57 -11.59 2.93
CA PHE A 88 -24.58 -12.03 1.94
C PHE A 88 -25.34 -12.52 0.69
N ASN A 89 -25.84 -11.62 -0.15
CA ASN A 89 -26.45 -11.99 -1.42
C ASN A 89 -25.46 -12.60 -2.44
N LEU A 90 -24.27 -12.92 -1.99
CA LEU A 90 -23.15 -13.37 -2.79
C LEU A 90 -22.91 -14.89 -2.69
N ILE A 91 -23.76 -15.62 -1.96
CA ILE A 91 -23.40 -16.94 -1.44
C ILE A 91 -22.91 -17.93 -2.49
N LYS A 92 -23.53 -18.06 -3.64
CA LYS A 92 -23.11 -19.11 -4.58
C LYS A 92 -21.87 -18.76 -5.43
N ASN A 93 -21.83 -17.54 -5.93
CA ASN A 93 -20.76 -17.08 -6.82
C ASN A 93 -19.56 -16.48 -6.07
N PHE A 94 -19.78 -16.04 -4.84
CA PHE A 94 -18.78 -15.51 -3.94
C PHE A 94 -17.97 -16.64 -3.30
N ILE A 95 -18.58 -17.78 -2.98
CA ILE A 95 -17.89 -18.94 -2.43
C ILE A 95 -16.80 -19.45 -3.40
N GLN A 96 -17.09 -19.57 -4.71
CA GLN A 96 -16.09 -19.99 -5.68
C GLN A 96 -14.92 -19.03 -5.78
N SER A 97 -15.19 -17.74 -5.83
CA SER A 97 -14.13 -16.72 -5.92
C SER A 97 -13.30 -16.64 -4.63
N ILE A 98 -13.94 -16.75 -3.46
CA ILE A 98 -13.23 -16.83 -2.17
C ILE A 98 -12.40 -18.11 -2.06
N SER A 99 -12.87 -19.24 -2.59
CA SER A 99 -12.10 -20.48 -2.55
C SER A 99 -10.77 -20.34 -3.32
N ILE A 100 -10.78 -19.69 -4.50
CA ILE A 100 -9.56 -19.42 -5.26
C ILE A 100 -8.65 -18.43 -4.51
N PHE A 101 -9.23 -17.37 -3.95
CA PHE A 101 -8.47 -16.44 -3.11
C PHE A 101 -7.81 -17.18 -1.92
N LEU A 102 -8.54 -18.04 -1.22
CA LEU A 102 -8.02 -18.84 -0.11
C LEU A 102 -6.89 -19.78 -0.57
N ILE A 103 -7.08 -20.49 -1.67
CA ILE A 103 -6.06 -21.41 -2.21
C ILE A 103 -4.77 -20.66 -2.53
N ILE A 104 -4.86 -19.51 -3.22
CA ILE A 104 -3.69 -18.69 -3.55
C ILE A 104 -3.02 -18.14 -2.28
N PHE A 105 -3.83 -17.65 -1.35
CA PHE A 105 -3.31 -17.18 -0.06
C PHE A 105 -2.56 -18.32 0.67
N LEU A 106 -3.10 -19.55 0.70
CA LEU A 106 -2.45 -20.70 1.32
C LEU A 106 -1.13 -21.06 0.63
N ILE A 107 -1.11 -21.09 -0.72
CA ILE A 107 0.10 -21.41 -1.48
C ILE A 107 1.23 -20.41 -1.17
N ILE A 108 0.92 -19.11 -1.22
CA ILE A 108 1.93 -18.08 -0.92
C ILE A 108 2.32 -18.11 0.55
N SER A 109 1.36 -18.30 1.46
CA SER A 109 1.61 -18.38 2.91
C SER A 109 2.49 -19.55 3.28
N THR A 110 2.32 -20.73 2.67
CA THR A 110 3.18 -21.89 2.90
C THR A 110 4.60 -21.66 2.38
N ASN A 111 4.74 -20.96 1.25
CA ASN A 111 6.06 -20.56 0.76
C ASN A 111 6.76 -19.59 1.73
N VAL A 112 6.05 -18.56 2.21
CA VAL A 112 6.59 -17.61 3.21
C VAL A 112 6.93 -18.30 4.54
N ALA A 113 6.14 -19.30 4.95
CA ALA A 113 6.41 -20.07 6.17
C ALA A 113 7.59 -21.03 6.02
N GLY A 114 7.81 -21.58 4.82
CA GLY A 114 8.94 -22.48 4.53
C GLY A 114 10.28 -21.78 4.45
N GLU A 115 10.28 -20.48 4.20
CA GLU A 115 11.49 -19.69 4.00
C GLU A 115 11.58 -18.55 5.02
N LEU A 116 12.46 -18.75 6.01
CA LEU A 116 12.59 -17.83 7.15
C LEU A 116 13.60 -16.71 6.91
N ASN A 117 14.21 -16.63 5.74
CA ASN A 117 15.16 -15.57 5.42
C ASN A 117 14.45 -14.23 5.28
N LEU A 118 14.89 -13.27 6.07
CA LEU A 118 14.45 -11.88 6.00
C LEU A 118 15.34 -11.08 5.06
N GLY A 119 14.77 -10.15 4.32
CA GLY A 119 15.54 -9.16 3.57
C GLY A 119 16.43 -8.34 4.49
N TRP A 120 17.51 -7.78 3.96
CA TRP A 120 18.49 -7.04 4.77
C TRP A 120 17.81 -5.90 5.57
N ASP A 121 17.09 -4.99 4.90
CA ASP A 121 16.37 -3.89 5.56
C ASP A 121 15.30 -4.42 6.53
N ALA A 122 14.63 -5.52 6.16
CA ALA A 122 13.63 -6.14 7.01
C ALA A 122 14.24 -6.63 8.33
N LYS A 123 15.41 -7.30 8.26
CA LYS A 123 16.10 -7.83 9.42
C LYS A 123 16.60 -6.72 10.36
N TYR A 124 17.20 -5.67 9.81
CA TYR A 124 17.89 -4.66 10.62
C TYR A 124 16.99 -3.50 11.06
N PHE A 125 15.93 -3.18 10.31
CA PHE A 125 15.07 -2.04 10.63
C PHE A 125 13.65 -2.45 11.06
N TYR A 126 12.98 -3.31 10.30
CA TYR A 126 11.56 -3.56 10.54
C TYR A 126 11.31 -4.66 11.55
N TYR A 127 12.07 -5.74 11.51
CA TYR A 127 11.95 -6.87 12.43
C TYR A 127 12.29 -6.48 13.87
N ILE A 128 13.38 -5.70 14.07
CA ILE A 128 13.77 -5.21 15.39
C ILE A 128 12.63 -4.37 16.00
N LYS A 129 12.00 -3.50 15.21
CA LYS A 129 10.83 -2.73 15.69
C LYS A 129 9.63 -3.62 15.99
N ALA A 130 9.43 -4.68 15.20
CA ALA A 130 8.35 -5.65 15.46
C ALA A 130 8.58 -6.37 16.81
N LEU A 131 9.80 -6.82 17.09
CA LEU A 131 10.17 -7.40 18.38
C LEU A 131 9.92 -6.42 19.53
N PHE A 132 10.32 -5.16 19.36
CA PHE A 132 10.10 -4.11 20.34
C PHE A 132 8.61 -3.98 20.74
N PHE A 133 7.70 -3.96 19.75
CA PHE A 133 6.27 -3.95 20.03
C PHE A 133 5.77 -5.24 20.68
N ILE A 134 6.31 -6.40 20.32
CA ILE A 134 5.95 -7.70 20.96
C ILE A 134 6.34 -7.70 22.43
N GLU A 135 7.45 -7.08 22.79
CA GLU A 135 7.87 -6.89 24.18
C GLU A 135 7.03 -5.85 24.94
N ASN A 136 5.92 -5.42 24.37
CA ASN A 136 4.96 -4.47 24.94
C ASN A 136 5.54 -3.06 25.21
N GLN A 137 6.55 -2.68 24.43
CA GLN A 137 7.11 -1.34 24.51
C GLN A 137 6.23 -0.34 23.76
N SER A 138 6.19 0.90 24.24
CA SER A 138 5.41 1.96 23.61
C SER A 138 6.15 2.59 22.42
N PHE A 139 5.41 3.18 21.50
CA PHE A 139 5.94 3.90 20.34
C PHE A 139 7.06 4.90 20.72
N GLY A 140 6.86 5.68 21.77
CA GLY A 140 7.84 6.67 22.21
C GLY A 140 9.20 6.09 22.63
N GLY A 141 9.26 4.79 22.98
CA GLY A 141 10.54 4.13 23.33
C GLY A 141 11.37 3.72 22.11
N LEU A 142 10.81 3.75 20.90
CA LEU A 142 11.53 3.34 19.67
C LEU A 142 12.78 4.19 19.40
N ASN A 143 12.77 5.48 19.79
CA ASN A 143 13.93 6.36 19.60
C ASN A 143 15.17 5.90 20.41
N LYS A 144 14.95 5.24 21.54
CA LYS A 144 16.03 4.73 22.42
C LYS A 144 16.49 3.32 22.04
N PHE A 145 15.61 2.55 21.43
CA PHE A 145 15.85 1.14 21.14
C PHE A 145 16.45 0.92 19.75
N ALA A 146 15.92 1.57 18.73
CA ALA A 146 16.35 1.36 17.35
C ALA A 146 17.38 2.40 16.95
N SER A 147 18.57 1.95 16.52
CA SER A 147 19.62 2.80 15.95
C SER A 147 19.14 3.61 14.75
N ASP A 148 18.04 3.18 14.13
CA ASP A 148 17.48 3.73 12.90
C ASP A 148 16.00 4.02 13.06
N ASN A 149 15.69 5.01 13.89
CA ASN A 149 14.33 5.41 14.24
C ASN A 149 13.63 6.23 13.15
N PHE A 150 14.34 6.67 12.10
CA PHE A 150 13.77 7.45 11.02
C PHE A 150 12.86 6.61 10.09
N HIS A 151 13.07 5.30 9.99
CA HIS A 151 12.17 4.42 9.27
C HIS A 151 10.80 4.33 9.97
N PRO A 152 9.69 4.59 9.28
CA PRO A 152 8.37 4.53 9.87
C PRO A 152 8.06 3.15 10.46
N HIS A 153 7.19 3.15 11.46
CA HIS A 153 6.94 1.98 12.31
C HIS A 153 5.74 1.14 11.88
N LEU A 154 4.82 1.66 11.05
CA LEU A 154 3.51 1.05 10.85
C LEU A 154 3.58 -0.39 10.33
N GLY A 155 4.45 -0.67 9.36
CA GLY A 155 4.60 -2.02 8.86
C GLY A 155 5.16 -2.98 9.90
N SER A 156 6.09 -2.53 10.72
CA SER A 156 6.60 -3.29 11.87
C SER A 156 5.52 -3.52 12.93
N TYR A 157 4.65 -2.53 13.14
CA TYR A 157 3.52 -2.66 14.05
C TYR A 157 2.49 -3.68 13.52
N PHE A 158 2.15 -3.66 12.22
CA PHE A 158 1.31 -4.70 11.63
C PHE A 158 1.94 -6.08 11.80
N TRP A 159 3.22 -6.21 11.54
CA TRP A 159 3.96 -7.45 11.72
C TRP A 159 3.84 -7.96 13.17
N ALA A 160 4.14 -7.13 14.15
CA ALA A 160 4.05 -7.46 15.57
C ALA A 160 2.63 -7.81 16.01
N PHE A 161 1.65 -6.99 15.60
CA PHE A 161 0.25 -7.18 15.96
C PHE A 161 -0.28 -8.54 15.52
N PHE A 162 -0.09 -8.89 14.25
CA PHE A 162 -0.58 -10.15 13.71
C PHE A 162 0.26 -11.35 14.16
N TRP A 163 1.56 -11.18 14.37
CA TRP A 163 2.39 -12.21 15.00
C TRP A 163 1.88 -12.53 16.42
N ASN A 164 1.68 -11.52 17.24
CA ASN A 164 1.21 -11.70 18.61
C ASN A 164 -0.24 -12.21 18.71
N LEU A 165 -1.04 -12.05 17.65
CA LEU A 165 -2.42 -12.53 17.61
C LEU A 165 -2.50 -14.06 17.53
N MET A 166 -1.47 -14.74 17.04
CA MET A 166 -1.47 -16.17 16.80
C MET A 166 -1.08 -16.96 18.07
N PRO A 167 -1.74 -18.12 18.31
CA PRO A 167 -1.42 -19.00 19.45
C PRO A 167 0.03 -19.48 19.42
N LEU A 168 0.51 -19.96 18.26
CA LEU A 168 1.94 -20.22 18.06
C LEU A 168 2.63 -18.92 17.69
N LYS A 169 3.57 -18.49 18.51
CA LYS A 169 4.31 -17.24 18.34
C LYS A 169 5.43 -17.36 17.29
N LEU A 170 5.09 -17.85 16.10
CA LEU A 170 6.05 -17.95 14.99
C LEU A 170 6.06 -16.65 14.19
N GLU A 171 7.23 -16.14 13.91
CA GLU A 171 7.46 -14.81 13.30
C GLU A 171 6.69 -14.64 11.99
N TYR A 172 6.70 -15.61 11.11
CA TYR A 172 6.12 -15.51 9.78
C TYR A 172 4.61 -15.22 9.78
N PHE A 173 3.88 -15.56 10.86
CA PHE A 173 2.45 -15.24 10.94
C PHE A 173 2.17 -13.74 10.82
N GLY A 174 3.05 -12.89 11.32
CA GLY A 174 2.93 -11.45 11.14
C GLY A 174 3.08 -11.04 9.67
N ARG A 175 4.01 -11.68 8.92
CA ARG A 175 4.19 -11.44 7.48
C ARG A 175 3.04 -11.97 6.62
N LEU A 176 2.26 -12.92 7.11
CA LEU A 176 1.07 -13.40 6.40
C LEU A 176 0.01 -12.29 6.20
N PHE A 177 0.01 -11.26 7.01
CA PHE A 177 -0.82 -10.08 6.75
C PHE A 177 -0.40 -9.35 5.46
N PHE A 178 0.89 -9.31 5.15
CA PHE A 178 1.40 -8.72 3.90
C PHE A 178 0.93 -9.55 2.70
N VAL A 179 0.96 -10.89 2.84
CA VAL A 179 0.41 -11.81 1.82
C VAL A 179 -1.09 -11.58 1.63
N PHE A 180 -1.83 -11.46 2.74
CA PHE A 180 -3.28 -11.24 2.68
C PHE A 180 -3.62 -9.92 1.99
N LEU A 181 -2.96 -8.83 2.36
CA LEU A 181 -3.18 -7.51 1.74
C LEU A 181 -2.87 -7.53 0.25
N PHE A 182 -1.77 -8.15 -0.15
CA PHE A 182 -1.36 -8.32 -1.54
C PHE A 182 -2.41 -9.11 -2.33
N CYS A 183 -2.75 -10.31 -1.88
CA CYS A 183 -3.75 -11.14 -2.54
C CYS A 183 -5.12 -10.45 -2.60
N PHE A 184 -5.53 -9.78 -1.51
CA PHE A 184 -6.79 -9.05 -1.46
C PHE A 184 -6.84 -7.87 -2.43
N SER A 185 -5.76 -7.11 -2.55
CA SER A 185 -5.70 -5.96 -3.47
C SER A 185 -5.91 -6.38 -4.93
N ILE A 186 -5.27 -7.47 -5.37
CA ILE A 186 -5.43 -8.02 -6.72
C ILE A 186 -6.81 -8.67 -6.88
N PHE A 187 -7.28 -9.42 -5.88
CA PHE A 187 -8.63 -9.97 -5.87
C PHE A 187 -9.69 -8.90 -6.02
N TYR A 188 -9.56 -7.80 -5.28
CA TYR A 188 -10.47 -6.66 -5.31
C TYR A 188 -10.59 -6.02 -6.69
N ILE A 189 -9.48 -5.89 -7.43
CA ILE A 189 -9.51 -5.29 -8.75
C ILE A 189 -10.01 -6.23 -9.85
N CYS A 190 -9.79 -7.54 -9.71
CA CYS A 190 -10.21 -8.53 -10.70
C CYS A 190 -11.73 -8.79 -10.66
N HIS A 191 -12.28 -8.99 -9.45
CA HIS A 191 -13.65 -9.43 -9.28
C HIS A 191 -14.67 -8.29 -9.44
N ASN A 192 -15.84 -8.63 -9.99
CA ASN A 192 -16.94 -7.72 -10.33
C ASN A 192 -16.59 -6.68 -11.44
N ASN A 193 -15.55 -6.90 -12.21
CA ASN A 193 -15.17 -6.03 -13.31
C ASN A 193 -15.46 -6.64 -14.70
N LEU A 194 -15.52 -7.95 -14.80
CA LEU A 194 -15.77 -8.68 -16.04
C LEU A 194 -17.11 -9.42 -15.95
N LYS A 195 -17.66 -9.83 -17.08
CA LYS A 195 -18.94 -10.57 -17.11
C LYS A 195 -18.76 -12.04 -16.76
N ASP A 196 -17.65 -12.62 -17.20
CA ASP A 196 -17.32 -14.02 -16.99
C ASP A 196 -16.42 -14.20 -15.76
N LYS A 197 -16.89 -14.97 -14.80
CA LYS A 197 -16.19 -15.25 -13.55
C LYS A 197 -15.00 -16.16 -13.72
N PHE A 198 -15.08 -17.10 -14.65
CA PHE A 198 -13.93 -17.97 -14.94
C PHE A 198 -12.77 -17.13 -15.45
N PHE A 199 -13.05 -16.18 -16.33
CA PHE A 199 -12.06 -15.25 -16.84
C PHE A 199 -11.52 -14.30 -15.75
N GLU A 200 -12.36 -13.83 -14.82
CA GLU A 200 -11.92 -13.06 -13.65
C GLU A 200 -10.90 -13.83 -12.81
N ASN A 201 -11.15 -15.13 -12.57
CA ASN A 201 -10.27 -15.99 -11.81
C ASN A 201 -8.93 -16.25 -12.52
N ILE A 202 -8.96 -16.46 -13.84
CA ILE A 202 -7.73 -16.62 -14.65
C ILE A 202 -6.88 -15.36 -14.55
N ILE A 203 -7.47 -14.19 -14.74
CA ILE A 203 -6.74 -12.91 -14.64
C ILE A 203 -6.19 -12.70 -13.25
N PHE A 204 -6.93 -13.06 -12.19
CA PHE A 204 -6.46 -13.00 -10.83
C PHE A 204 -5.19 -13.84 -10.63
N ILE A 205 -5.21 -15.10 -11.08
CA ILE A 205 -4.06 -16.00 -11.01
C ILE A 205 -2.87 -15.43 -11.80
N LEU A 206 -3.11 -14.98 -13.04
CA LEU A 206 -2.05 -14.42 -13.88
C LEU A 206 -1.41 -13.18 -13.26
N LEU A 207 -2.19 -12.27 -12.69
CA LEU A 207 -1.66 -11.08 -12.04
C LEU A 207 -0.85 -11.44 -10.78
N ILE A 208 -1.30 -12.41 -10.00
CA ILE A 208 -0.51 -12.92 -8.87
C ILE A 208 0.83 -13.47 -9.38
N LEU A 209 0.83 -14.33 -10.42
CA LEU A 209 2.07 -14.92 -10.96
C LEU A 209 3.05 -13.86 -11.50
N ILE A 210 2.54 -12.81 -12.13
CA ILE A 210 3.37 -11.73 -12.68
C ILE A 210 3.96 -10.83 -11.59
N THR A 211 3.24 -10.63 -10.48
CA THR A 211 3.62 -9.68 -9.44
C THR A 211 4.27 -10.34 -8.22
N TYR A 212 4.13 -11.66 -8.09
CA TYR A 212 4.68 -12.40 -6.97
C TYR A 212 6.19 -12.62 -7.16
N THR A 213 6.96 -12.24 -6.14
CA THR A 213 8.33 -12.69 -5.91
C THR A 213 8.52 -12.90 -4.42
N TYR A 214 9.20 -13.97 -4.03
CA TYR A 214 9.39 -14.28 -2.60
C TYR A 214 10.05 -13.12 -1.84
N ASP A 215 11.07 -12.52 -2.41
CA ASP A 215 11.84 -11.44 -1.76
C ASP A 215 10.95 -10.29 -1.26
N ARG A 216 9.80 -10.07 -1.88
CA ARG A 216 8.85 -9.02 -1.47
C ARG A 216 8.16 -9.33 -0.14
N PHE A 217 8.08 -10.62 0.24
CA PHE A 217 7.48 -11.07 1.50
C PHE A 217 8.52 -11.38 2.59
N SER A 218 9.79 -11.07 2.35
CA SER A 218 10.88 -11.18 3.33
C SER A 218 10.84 -10.09 4.43
N GLY A 219 9.69 -9.44 4.65
CA GLY A 219 9.49 -8.39 5.67
C GLY A 219 9.65 -6.96 5.14
N LEU A 220 9.78 -6.77 3.82
CA LEU A 220 9.90 -5.47 3.19
C LEU A 220 8.55 -4.75 3.14
N GLN A 221 8.55 -3.43 3.34
CA GLN A 221 7.33 -2.62 3.41
C GLN A 221 6.77 -2.23 2.03
N GLU A 222 7.54 -2.40 0.98
CA GLU A 222 7.18 -2.07 -0.41
C GLU A 222 5.91 -2.80 -0.86
N ILE A 223 5.74 -4.05 -0.43
CA ILE A 223 4.57 -4.86 -0.80
C ILE A 223 3.26 -4.28 -0.25
N LEU A 224 3.30 -3.66 0.92
CA LEU A 224 2.13 -3.00 1.52
C LEU A 224 1.75 -1.76 0.71
N ILE A 225 2.74 -0.92 0.34
CA ILE A 225 2.51 0.27 -0.47
C ILE A 225 2.01 -0.10 -1.85
N PHE A 226 2.63 -1.09 -2.50
CA PHE A 226 2.19 -1.65 -3.77
C PHE A 226 0.71 -2.06 -3.72
N SER A 227 0.32 -2.77 -2.67
CA SER A 227 -1.06 -3.24 -2.49
C SER A 227 -2.06 -2.09 -2.31
N PHE A 228 -1.70 -1.05 -1.53
CA PHE A 228 -2.54 0.14 -1.41
C PHE A 228 -2.64 0.93 -2.72
N LEU A 229 -1.56 1.01 -3.50
CA LEU A 229 -1.57 1.66 -4.82
C LEU A 229 -2.51 0.94 -5.81
N ILE A 230 -2.57 -0.39 -5.78
CA ILE A 230 -3.55 -1.17 -6.57
C ILE A 230 -4.98 -0.74 -6.21
N ILE A 231 -5.32 -0.71 -4.92
CA ILE A 231 -6.66 -0.34 -4.45
C ILE A 231 -7.00 1.10 -4.85
N MET A 232 -6.07 2.03 -4.65
CA MET A 232 -6.27 3.44 -4.98
C MET A 232 -6.44 3.68 -6.47
N SER A 233 -5.72 2.97 -7.33
CA SER A 233 -5.88 3.06 -8.78
C SER A 233 -7.32 2.77 -9.21
N LYS A 234 -7.98 1.76 -8.61
CA LYS A 234 -9.40 1.49 -8.82
C LYS A 234 -10.28 2.61 -8.28
N TYR A 235 -9.94 3.22 -7.15
CA TYR A 235 -10.72 4.36 -6.64
C TYR A 235 -10.67 5.55 -7.58
N PHE A 236 -9.51 5.88 -8.15
CA PHE A 236 -9.39 6.91 -9.19
C PHE A 236 -10.26 6.61 -10.43
N TYR A 237 -10.34 5.35 -10.82
CA TYR A 237 -11.24 4.94 -11.91
C TYR A 237 -12.71 5.12 -11.53
N LEU A 238 -13.10 4.78 -10.30
CA LEU A 238 -14.49 4.88 -9.84
C LEU A 238 -14.92 6.33 -9.64
N LEU A 239 -14.03 7.26 -9.37
CA LEU A 239 -14.31 8.70 -9.36
C LEU A 239 -14.86 9.22 -10.70
N LYS A 240 -14.53 8.54 -11.82
CA LYS A 240 -15.05 8.89 -13.15
C LYS A 240 -16.57 8.78 -13.25
N ASN A 241 -17.16 7.79 -12.57
CA ASN A 241 -18.57 7.38 -12.76
C ASN A 241 -19.49 7.85 -11.62
N SER A 242 -18.95 8.47 -10.58
CA SER A 242 -19.75 8.83 -9.40
C SER A 242 -19.26 10.18 -8.82
N ASN A 243 -20.20 11.08 -8.53
CA ASN A 243 -19.97 12.24 -7.65
C ASN A 243 -19.67 11.81 -6.20
N ASN A 244 -19.17 10.60 -6.01
CA ASN A 244 -19.04 9.95 -4.72
C ASN A 244 -17.74 10.37 -4.04
N THR A 245 -17.84 11.33 -3.14
CA THR A 245 -16.74 11.90 -2.35
C THR A 245 -16.04 10.87 -1.45
N TYR A 246 -16.67 9.69 -1.24
CA TYR A 246 -16.10 8.63 -0.38
C TYR A 246 -14.79 8.09 -0.93
N TYR A 247 -14.67 7.90 -2.24
CA TYR A 247 -13.43 7.42 -2.83
C TYR A 247 -12.28 8.41 -2.58
N VAL A 248 -12.55 9.71 -2.63
CA VAL A 248 -11.56 10.74 -2.28
C VAL A 248 -11.10 10.58 -0.83
N PHE A 249 -12.04 10.41 0.09
CA PHE A 249 -11.73 10.21 1.51
C PHE A 249 -10.85 8.98 1.73
N PHE A 250 -11.18 7.84 1.10
CA PHE A 250 -10.38 6.62 1.23
C PHE A 250 -9.04 6.70 0.52
N ILE A 251 -8.90 7.46 -0.56
CA ILE A 251 -7.59 7.77 -1.15
C ILE A 251 -6.72 8.51 -0.12
N ILE A 252 -7.25 9.52 0.55
CA ILE A 252 -6.48 10.29 1.56
C ILE A 252 -6.14 9.42 2.78
N LEU A 253 -7.05 8.57 3.24
CA LEU A 253 -6.76 7.60 4.31
C LEU A 253 -5.67 6.60 3.90
N SER A 254 -5.65 6.17 2.64
CA SER A 254 -4.57 5.31 2.12
C SER A 254 -3.25 6.08 2.03
N CYS A 255 -3.28 7.35 1.65
CA CYS A 255 -2.09 8.21 1.71
C CYS A 255 -1.54 8.33 3.13
N ASN A 256 -2.42 8.44 4.16
CA ASN A 256 -1.99 8.42 5.55
C ASN A 256 -1.22 7.12 5.88
N LEU A 257 -1.74 5.95 5.51
CA LEU A 257 -1.04 4.68 5.74
C LEU A 257 0.33 4.65 5.04
N ILE A 258 0.41 5.07 3.78
CA ILE A 258 1.65 5.09 3.00
C ILE A 258 2.72 5.96 3.67
N ILE A 259 2.34 7.12 4.21
CA ILE A 259 3.24 8.03 4.95
C ILE A 259 3.87 7.34 6.17
N TRP A 260 3.14 6.46 6.85
CA TRP A 260 3.60 5.75 8.04
C TRP A 260 4.23 4.38 7.74
N LEU A 261 4.20 3.93 6.48
CA LEU A 261 4.89 2.70 6.04
C LEU A 261 6.34 2.94 5.65
N LYS A 262 6.64 4.05 4.96
CA LYS A 262 7.98 4.38 4.49
C LYS A 262 8.26 5.87 4.54
N SER A 263 9.52 6.25 4.63
CA SER A 263 9.93 7.67 4.64
C SER A 263 9.55 8.37 3.35
N GLU A 264 9.79 7.72 2.20
CA GLU A 264 9.40 8.19 0.87
C GLU A 264 7.88 8.21 0.65
N GLY A 265 7.12 7.63 1.57
CA GLY A 265 5.66 7.61 1.53
C GLY A 265 5.02 9.00 1.50
N ILE A 266 5.70 10.02 2.03
CA ILE A 266 5.25 11.42 1.92
C ILE A 266 5.20 11.83 0.45
N PHE A 267 6.23 11.51 -0.33
CA PHE A 267 6.30 11.86 -1.75
C PHE A 267 5.31 11.05 -2.58
N TYR A 268 5.19 9.74 -2.35
CA TYR A 268 4.20 8.90 -3.04
C TYR A 268 2.78 9.42 -2.80
N SER A 269 2.46 9.77 -1.57
CA SER A 269 1.15 10.32 -1.21
C SER A 269 0.94 11.73 -1.77
N ALA A 270 1.97 12.58 -1.81
CA ALA A 270 1.91 13.88 -2.46
C ALA A 270 1.54 13.77 -3.94
N ILE A 271 2.16 12.84 -4.68
CA ILE A 271 1.83 12.57 -6.08
C ILE A 271 0.35 12.20 -6.21
N LEU A 272 -0.17 11.31 -5.36
CA LEU A 272 -1.57 10.88 -5.40
C LEU A 272 -2.55 12.03 -5.11
N VAL A 273 -2.22 12.91 -4.17
CA VAL A 273 -3.03 14.11 -3.88
C VAL A 273 -2.99 15.11 -5.02
N LEU A 274 -1.84 15.29 -5.67
CA LEU A 274 -1.74 16.07 -6.90
C LEU A 274 -2.63 15.51 -8.01
N LEU A 275 -2.70 14.19 -8.17
CA LEU A 275 -3.59 13.55 -9.14
C LEU A 275 -5.08 13.81 -8.85
N LEU A 276 -5.48 13.90 -7.57
CA LEU A 276 -6.84 14.34 -7.22
C LEU A 276 -7.14 15.74 -7.73
N ASN A 277 -6.15 16.64 -7.70
CA ASN A 277 -6.32 18.01 -8.21
C ASN A 277 -6.50 18.06 -9.74
N PHE A 278 -5.88 17.13 -10.48
CA PHE A 278 -6.08 16.99 -11.93
C PHE A 278 -7.40 16.33 -12.33
N SER A 279 -8.09 15.67 -11.40
CA SER A 279 -9.39 15.08 -11.68
C SER A 279 -10.44 16.16 -11.94
N THR A 280 -11.10 16.10 -13.11
CA THR A 280 -12.17 17.03 -13.49
C THR A 280 -13.50 16.73 -12.80
N GLN A 281 -13.65 15.55 -12.21
CA GLN A 281 -14.89 15.06 -11.58
C GLN A 281 -15.05 15.52 -10.13
N ILE A 282 -14.00 16.08 -9.54
CA ILE A 282 -13.99 16.51 -8.15
C ILE A 282 -14.20 18.02 -8.07
N SER A 283 -15.14 18.46 -7.23
CA SER A 283 -15.39 19.88 -7.02
C SER A 283 -14.17 20.58 -6.40
N LYS A 284 -13.99 21.88 -6.74
CA LYS A 284 -12.88 22.69 -6.19
C LYS A 284 -12.85 22.67 -4.65
N LYS A 285 -14.02 22.69 -4.01
CA LYS A 285 -14.14 22.63 -2.53
C LYS A 285 -13.55 21.33 -1.97
N ILE A 286 -13.85 20.17 -2.58
CA ILE A 286 -13.34 18.87 -2.13
C ILE A 286 -11.82 18.78 -2.35
N LYS A 287 -11.30 19.31 -3.47
CA LYS A 287 -9.85 19.38 -3.71
C LYS A 287 -9.13 20.16 -2.62
N ILE A 288 -9.65 21.34 -2.25
CA ILE A 288 -9.08 22.16 -1.17
C ILE A 288 -9.08 21.38 0.15
N TYR A 289 -10.21 20.75 0.53
CA TYR A 289 -10.26 19.97 1.76
C TYR A 289 -9.32 18.76 1.73
N SER A 290 -9.17 18.09 0.60
CA SER A 290 -8.22 16.98 0.45
C SER A 290 -6.79 17.45 0.64
N ASN A 291 -6.41 18.56 0.07
CA ASN A 291 -5.08 19.16 0.24
C ASN A 291 -4.83 19.56 1.70
N LEU A 292 -5.79 20.25 2.34
CA LEU A 292 -5.68 20.65 3.74
C LEU A 292 -5.57 19.43 4.66
N PHE A 293 -6.36 18.39 4.42
CA PHE A 293 -6.32 17.16 5.21
C PHE A 293 -5.00 16.43 5.02
N TYR A 294 -4.48 16.36 3.79
CA TYR A 294 -3.16 15.80 3.53
C TYR A 294 -2.05 16.58 4.26
N ILE A 295 -2.06 17.90 4.17
CA ILE A 295 -1.09 18.75 4.89
C ILE A 295 -1.19 18.50 6.40
N SER A 296 -2.41 18.38 6.95
CA SER A 296 -2.58 18.10 8.38
C SER A 296 -1.99 16.75 8.80
N ILE A 297 -2.09 15.71 7.94
CA ILE A 297 -1.46 14.41 8.18
C ILE A 297 0.06 14.53 8.21
N VAL A 298 0.65 15.25 7.25
CA VAL A 298 2.10 15.46 7.20
C VAL A 298 2.57 16.24 8.42
N VAL A 299 1.89 17.33 8.76
CA VAL A 299 2.19 18.13 9.95
C VAL A 299 2.06 17.29 11.22
N PHE A 300 1.02 16.48 11.34
CA PHE A 300 0.86 15.55 12.46
C PHE A 300 2.06 14.60 12.59
N LYS A 301 2.51 14.02 11.49
CA LYS A 301 3.71 13.16 11.50
C LYS A 301 4.94 13.94 11.99
N LEU A 302 5.15 15.18 11.50
CA LEU A 302 6.26 16.04 11.92
C LEU A 302 6.22 16.30 13.44
N ILE A 303 5.04 16.65 13.96
CA ILE A 303 4.84 16.90 15.39
C ILE A 303 5.15 15.65 16.21
N ILE A 304 4.67 14.48 15.80
CA ILE A 304 4.91 13.20 16.47
C ILE A 304 6.40 12.87 16.47
N TYR A 305 7.08 13.01 15.33
CA TYR A 305 8.52 12.76 15.25
C TYR A 305 9.32 13.70 16.16
N GLN A 306 8.98 14.99 16.14
CA GLN A 306 9.64 15.97 17.01
C GLN A 306 9.35 15.72 18.49
N TYR A 307 8.12 15.38 18.85
CA TYR A 307 7.74 15.11 20.24
C TYR A 307 8.47 13.90 20.84
N PHE A 308 8.74 12.87 20.04
CA PHE A 308 9.44 11.66 20.47
C PHE A 308 10.93 11.63 20.09
N ASP A 309 11.50 12.74 19.66
CA ASP A 309 12.90 12.88 19.24
C ASP A 309 13.30 11.88 18.14
N PHE A 310 12.38 11.61 17.19
CA PHE A 310 12.70 10.81 16.03
C PHE A 310 13.38 11.62 14.94
N THR A 311 14.32 10.98 14.27
CA THR A 311 15.06 11.59 13.16
C THR A 311 14.33 11.42 11.84
N TRP A 312 14.52 12.38 10.91
CA TRP A 312 13.78 12.47 9.62
C TRP A 312 14.61 12.15 8.40
N GLY A 313 15.86 11.89 8.56
CA GLY A 313 16.88 11.92 7.55
C GLY A 313 17.73 13.19 7.65
N GLN A 314 18.86 13.22 7.00
CA GLN A 314 19.78 14.36 7.02
C GLN A 314 19.53 15.26 5.81
N ILE A 315 19.34 16.56 6.06
CA ILE A 315 19.28 17.58 5.03
C ILE A 315 20.49 18.49 5.25
N THR A 316 21.41 18.52 4.33
CA THR A 316 22.56 19.44 4.35
C THR A 316 22.28 20.64 3.45
N ILE A 317 22.27 21.83 4.03
CA ILE A 317 22.12 23.09 3.33
C ILE A 317 23.33 23.95 3.68
N ASN A 318 24.10 24.40 2.68
CA ASN A 318 25.28 25.27 2.84
C ASN A 318 26.31 24.75 3.86
N GLN A 319 26.61 23.44 3.82
CA GLN A 319 27.56 22.76 4.73
C GLN A 319 27.16 22.79 6.22
N THR A 320 25.98 23.21 6.55
CA THR A 320 25.44 23.09 7.90
C THR A 320 24.61 21.81 7.97
N ASP A 321 25.09 20.87 8.79
CA ASP A 321 24.40 19.60 9.03
C ASP A 321 23.22 19.86 9.94
N PHE A 322 22.02 19.81 9.36
CA PHE A 322 20.82 19.57 10.13
C PHE A 322 20.67 18.07 10.29
N SER A 323 21.23 17.55 11.37
CA SER A 323 21.30 16.12 11.61
C SER A 323 19.92 15.51 11.86
N TYR A 324 19.44 14.80 10.85
CA TYR A 324 18.36 13.85 10.96
C TYR A 324 18.91 12.53 10.43
N ALA A 325 19.14 11.54 11.23
CA ALA A 325 19.77 10.25 11.00
C ALA A 325 20.48 9.97 9.63
N ASP A 326 21.64 9.41 9.72
CA ASP A 326 22.68 9.25 8.69
C ASP A 326 22.36 8.42 7.43
N VAL A 327 21.13 8.01 7.18
CA VAL A 327 20.91 6.93 6.20
C VAL A 327 20.67 7.42 4.78
N HIS A 328 20.10 8.60 4.57
CA HIS A 328 19.90 9.21 3.24
C HIS A 328 20.05 10.72 3.26
N PRO A 329 21.26 11.24 3.32
CA PRO A 329 21.47 12.69 3.23
C PRO A 329 20.99 13.19 1.86
N TRP A 330 20.16 14.23 1.89
CA TRP A 330 19.70 14.93 0.71
C TRP A 330 20.53 16.21 0.57
N HIS A 331 21.41 16.25 -0.42
CA HIS A 331 22.19 17.44 -0.69
C HIS A 331 21.43 18.37 -1.64
N LEU A 332 20.70 19.30 -1.09
CA LEU A 332 20.04 20.35 -1.86
C LEU A 332 21.04 21.33 -2.47
N ASP A 333 22.25 21.42 -1.93
CA ASP A 333 23.33 22.28 -2.44
C ASP A 333 23.66 22.03 -3.91
N TYR A 334 23.57 20.78 -4.38
CA TYR A 334 23.79 20.44 -5.79
C TYR A 334 22.77 21.08 -6.72
N ILE A 335 21.54 21.34 -6.23
CA ILE A 335 20.52 22.05 -7.01
C ILE A 335 20.80 23.54 -7.02
N PHE A 336 21.06 24.10 -5.86
CA PHE A 336 21.27 25.55 -5.73
C PHE A 336 22.56 26.01 -6.41
N ASN A 337 23.61 25.19 -6.39
CA ASN A 337 24.88 25.49 -7.02
C ASN A 337 25.00 25.02 -8.48
N LEU A 338 23.93 24.38 -9.04
CA LEU A 338 23.85 23.90 -10.45
C LEU A 338 25.15 23.27 -10.96
N ASN A 339 25.73 22.36 -10.17
CA ASN A 339 26.94 21.66 -10.60
C ASN A 339 26.60 20.64 -11.71
N LEU A 340 26.62 21.12 -12.96
CA LEU A 340 26.23 20.35 -14.13
C LEU A 340 27.09 19.08 -14.28
N ALA A 341 28.36 19.13 -13.89
CA ALA A 341 29.24 17.95 -13.99
C ALA A 341 28.77 16.81 -13.10
N ILE A 342 28.37 17.11 -11.86
CA ILE A 342 27.80 16.13 -10.90
C ILE A 342 26.46 15.62 -11.42
N ILE A 343 25.59 16.51 -11.90
CA ILE A 343 24.28 16.12 -12.44
C ILE A 343 24.45 15.16 -13.62
N PHE A 344 25.31 15.48 -14.61
CA PHE A 344 25.56 14.60 -15.75
C PHE A 344 26.20 13.27 -15.33
N HIS A 345 27.12 13.29 -14.36
CA HIS A 345 27.72 12.07 -13.84
C HIS A 345 26.63 11.15 -13.23
N LYS A 346 25.74 11.68 -12.39
CA LYS A 346 24.66 10.90 -11.79
C LYS A 346 23.66 10.40 -12.84
N LEU A 347 23.24 11.23 -13.78
CA LEU A 347 22.30 10.84 -14.86
C LEU A 347 22.84 9.69 -15.72
N LYS A 348 24.15 9.60 -15.92
CA LYS A 348 24.81 8.50 -16.65
C LYS A 348 24.51 7.12 -16.02
N PHE A 349 24.31 7.06 -14.71
CA PHE A 349 23.89 5.83 -14.01
C PHE A 349 22.38 5.73 -13.88
N ILE A 350 21.70 6.82 -13.51
CA ILE A 350 20.24 6.81 -13.26
C ILE A 350 19.47 6.35 -14.50
N ILE A 351 19.73 6.92 -15.67
CA ILE A 351 18.92 6.67 -16.87
C ILE A 351 19.01 5.22 -17.35
N PRO A 352 20.20 4.60 -17.51
CA PRO A 352 20.29 3.20 -17.94
C PRO A 352 19.63 2.23 -16.95
N PHE A 353 19.83 2.42 -15.64
CA PHE A 353 19.23 1.56 -14.65
C PHE A 353 17.72 1.76 -14.54
N LEU A 354 17.22 2.99 -14.66
CA LEU A 354 15.79 3.27 -14.74
C LEU A 354 15.14 2.52 -15.91
N PHE A 355 15.77 2.56 -17.07
CA PHE A 355 15.30 1.84 -18.25
C PHE A 355 15.35 0.33 -18.04
N TYR A 356 16.47 -0.21 -17.54
CA TYR A 356 16.67 -1.63 -17.27
C TYR A 356 15.62 -2.18 -16.31
N TYR A 357 15.45 -1.59 -15.12
CA TYR A 357 14.50 -2.06 -14.14
C TYR A 357 13.04 -1.81 -14.54
N SER A 358 12.78 -0.77 -15.35
CA SER A 358 11.46 -0.56 -15.92
C SER A 358 11.06 -1.66 -16.90
N ILE A 359 12.01 -2.16 -17.71
CA ILE A 359 11.74 -3.27 -18.66
C ILE A 359 11.53 -4.60 -17.92
N ILE A 360 12.27 -4.86 -16.87
CA ILE A 360 12.11 -6.10 -16.09
C ILE A 360 10.77 -6.13 -15.34
N ASN A 361 10.24 -4.98 -14.93
CA ASN A 361 8.96 -4.92 -14.25
C ASN A 361 7.79 -5.05 -15.24
N VAL A 362 7.21 -6.24 -15.33
CA VAL A 362 6.14 -6.56 -16.28
C VAL A 362 4.94 -5.60 -16.15
N CYS A 363 4.52 -5.26 -14.92
CA CYS A 363 3.37 -4.35 -14.72
C CYS A 363 3.67 -2.94 -15.22
N PHE A 364 4.91 -2.47 -15.07
CA PHE A 364 5.35 -1.17 -15.56
C PHE A 364 5.38 -1.15 -17.09
N VAL A 365 6.00 -2.16 -17.72
CA VAL A 365 6.08 -2.27 -19.19
C VAL A 365 4.69 -2.39 -19.82
N VAL A 366 3.88 -3.33 -19.34
CA VAL A 366 2.53 -3.53 -19.88
C VAL A 366 1.67 -2.28 -19.65
N GLY A 367 1.78 -1.66 -18.47
CA GLY A 367 1.12 -0.37 -18.20
C GLY A 367 1.53 0.72 -19.19
N PHE A 368 2.83 0.85 -19.48
CA PHE A 368 3.35 1.82 -20.45
C PHE A 368 2.85 1.54 -21.88
N ILE A 369 2.91 0.29 -22.33
CA ILE A 369 2.39 -0.11 -23.66
C ILE A 369 0.90 0.22 -23.80
N ILE A 370 0.10 -0.08 -22.76
CA ILE A 370 -1.33 0.26 -22.75
C ILE A 370 -1.54 1.77 -22.84
N LEU A 371 -0.77 2.56 -22.08
CA LEU A 371 -0.85 4.03 -22.15
C LEU A 371 -0.52 4.55 -23.56
N LEU A 372 0.53 4.05 -24.18
CA LEU A 372 0.88 4.39 -25.55
C LEU A 372 -0.27 4.05 -26.51
N ALA A 373 -0.79 2.83 -26.45
CA ALA A 373 -1.90 2.39 -27.31
C ALA A 373 -3.14 3.27 -27.14
N LEU A 374 -3.53 3.62 -25.92
CA LEU A 374 -4.67 4.48 -25.63
C LEU A 374 -4.46 5.94 -26.11
N ASN A 375 -3.24 6.45 -25.99
CA ASN A 375 -2.87 7.77 -26.47
C ASN A 375 -2.90 7.83 -28.01
N PHE A 376 -2.32 6.85 -28.71
CA PHE A 376 -2.36 6.76 -30.18
C PHE A 376 -3.77 6.63 -30.73
N GLN A 377 -4.63 5.85 -30.07
CA GLN A 377 -6.03 5.68 -30.48
C GLN A 377 -6.91 6.89 -30.11
N LYS A 378 -6.36 7.92 -29.48
CA LYS A 378 -7.11 9.09 -28.95
C LYS A 378 -8.28 8.71 -28.02
N LYS A 379 -8.26 7.51 -27.44
CA LYS A 379 -9.28 7.01 -26.50
C LYS A 379 -8.95 7.39 -25.04
N ILE A 380 -8.59 8.65 -24.83
CA ILE A 380 -8.13 9.16 -23.56
C ILE A 380 -9.34 9.59 -22.71
N ASP A 381 -9.71 8.78 -21.72
CA ASP A 381 -10.67 9.17 -20.70
C ASP A 381 -9.98 9.82 -19.49
N ASN A 382 -10.76 10.30 -18.53
CA ASN A 382 -10.24 10.98 -17.34
C ASN A 382 -9.28 10.08 -16.52
N TYR A 383 -9.58 8.79 -16.39
CA TYR A 383 -8.70 7.84 -15.69
C TYR A 383 -7.37 7.66 -16.44
N THR A 384 -7.40 7.50 -17.76
CA THR A 384 -6.19 7.40 -18.58
C THR A 384 -5.31 8.65 -18.44
N LYS A 385 -5.92 9.86 -18.40
CA LYS A 385 -5.19 11.10 -18.14
C LYS A 385 -4.49 11.07 -16.77
N ILE A 386 -5.19 10.63 -15.74
CA ILE A 386 -4.63 10.50 -14.39
C ILE A 386 -3.43 9.53 -14.39
N VAL A 387 -3.55 8.38 -15.07
CA VAL A 387 -2.43 7.42 -15.15
C VAL A 387 -1.26 7.97 -15.96
N ASN A 388 -1.51 8.75 -17.04
CA ASN A 388 -0.44 9.44 -17.76
C ASN A 388 0.31 10.44 -16.85
N TYR A 389 -0.42 11.26 -16.07
CA TYR A 389 0.21 12.17 -15.11
C TYR A 389 0.98 11.40 -14.02
N TYR A 390 0.41 10.30 -13.53
CA TYR A 390 1.09 9.43 -12.58
C TYR A 390 2.41 8.89 -13.15
N PHE A 391 2.40 8.43 -14.40
CA PHE A 391 3.59 7.93 -15.07
C PHE A 391 4.70 9.00 -15.15
N VAL A 392 4.37 10.18 -15.66
CA VAL A 392 5.33 11.28 -15.80
C VAL A 392 5.87 11.73 -14.45
N THR A 393 5.00 11.92 -13.46
CA THR A 393 5.42 12.36 -12.11
C THR A 393 6.30 11.33 -11.41
N ASN A 394 6.07 10.02 -11.63
CA ASN A 394 6.93 8.99 -11.08
C ASN A 394 8.32 8.95 -11.71
N ILE A 395 8.41 9.10 -13.03
CA ILE A 395 9.73 9.19 -13.69
C ILE A 395 10.52 10.38 -13.15
N ILE A 396 9.88 11.55 -13.06
CA ILE A 396 10.52 12.75 -12.48
C ILE A 396 10.91 12.49 -11.02
N PHE A 397 10.04 11.89 -10.22
CA PHE A 397 10.31 11.56 -8.83
C PHE A 397 11.52 10.63 -8.67
N ILE A 398 11.59 9.54 -9.45
CA ILE A 398 12.70 8.59 -9.39
C ILE A 398 14.00 9.30 -9.74
N ILE A 399 14.03 10.09 -10.82
CA ILE A 399 15.21 10.85 -11.21
C ILE A 399 15.63 11.80 -10.10
N CYS A 400 14.70 12.54 -9.50
CA CYS A 400 14.98 13.47 -8.41
C CYS A 400 15.54 12.77 -7.18
N VAL A 401 14.96 11.64 -6.75
CA VAL A 401 15.45 10.87 -5.59
C VAL A 401 16.93 10.55 -5.71
N TYR A 402 17.36 10.10 -6.88
CA TYR A 402 18.76 9.71 -7.08
C TYR A 402 19.67 10.89 -7.40
N LEU A 403 19.18 11.95 -8.02
CA LEU A 403 19.97 13.17 -8.22
C LEU A 403 20.36 13.82 -6.90
N PHE A 404 19.46 13.79 -5.92
CA PHE A 404 19.67 14.46 -4.62
C PHE A 404 20.33 13.56 -3.57
N ALA A 405 20.49 12.28 -3.82
CA ALA A 405 21.16 11.39 -2.90
C ALA A 405 22.67 11.64 -2.85
N ASP A 406 23.24 11.64 -1.64
CA ASP A 406 24.70 11.86 -1.42
C ASP A 406 25.52 10.58 -1.37
N ARG A 407 24.96 9.45 -1.74
CA ARG A 407 25.68 8.17 -1.77
C ARG A 407 26.33 7.93 -3.12
N GLU A 408 27.27 6.98 -3.14
CA GLU A 408 27.77 6.42 -4.37
C GLU A 408 26.59 5.96 -5.25
N ILE A 409 26.35 6.72 -6.32
CA ILE A 409 25.10 6.64 -7.09
C ILE A 409 24.91 5.25 -7.72
N GLU A 410 25.99 4.62 -8.19
CA GLU A 410 25.92 3.32 -8.85
C GLU A 410 25.41 2.24 -7.88
N ASN A 411 25.96 2.19 -6.67
CA ASN A 411 25.56 1.21 -5.66
C ASN A 411 24.12 1.45 -5.20
N LEU A 412 23.76 2.73 -4.97
CA LEU A 412 22.40 3.10 -4.54
C LEU A 412 21.36 2.70 -5.58
N VAL A 413 21.59 2.99 -6.85
CA VAL A 413 20.67 2.67 -7.94
C VAL A 413 20.50 1.16 -8.10
N ARG A 414 21.59 0.40 -8.03
CA ARG A 414 21.55 -1.07 -8.13
C ARG A 414 20.72 -1.73 -7.01
N THR A 415 20.79 -1.19 -5.81
CA THR A 415 20.17 -1.82 -4.63
C THR A 415 18.74 -1.40 -4.37
N THR A 416 18.33 -0.19 -4.82
CA THR A 416 17.05 0.39 -4.42
C THR A 416 16.08 0.69 -5.57
N MET A 417 16.55 0.93 -6.79
CA MET A 417 15.70 1.38 -7.90
C MET A 417 14.66 0.34 -8.31
N GLU A 418 15.02 -0.95 -8.34
CA GLU A 418 14.06 -2.02 -8.60
C GLU A 418 12.89 -1.99 -7.62
N ARG A 419 13.18 -1.79 -6.34
CA ARG A 419 12.17 -1.74 -5.26
C ARG A 419 11.24 -0.54 -5.41
N ILE A 420 11.76 0.63 -5.80
CA ILE A 420 10.96 1.83 -6.05
C ILE A 420 10.05 1.62 -7.26
N ILE A 421 10.58 1.11 -8.37
CA ILE A 421 9.79 0.82 -9.58
C ILE A 421 8.71 -0.22 -9.29
N PHE A 422 9.05 -1.30 -8.56
CA PHE A 422 8.06 -2.29 -8.12
C PHE A 422 6.94 -1.63 -7.31
N THR A 423 7.29 -0.85 -6.30
CA THR A 423 6.30 -0.18 -5.45
C THR A 423 5.33 0.65 -6.27
N LEU A 424 5.86 1.51 -7.14
CA LEU A 424 5.06 2.41 -7.97
C LEU A 424 4.25 1.67 -9.04
N SER A 425 4.70 0.51 -9.49
CA SER A 425 4.00 -0.27 -10.52
C SER A 425 2.65 -0.80 -10.06
N GLY A 426 2.37 -0.85 -8.75
CA GLY A 426 1.06 -1.24 -8.22
C GLY A 426 -0.10 -0.42 -8.80
N PHE A 427 0.12 0.85 -9.10
CA PHE A 427 -0.92 1.69 -9.70
C PHE A 427 -1.29 1.27 -11.13
N TYR A 428 -0.38 0.66 -11.89
CA TYR A 428 -0.63 0.22 -13.26
C TYR A 428 -1.38 -1.12 -13.34
N VAL A 429 -1.39 -1.91 -12.28
CA VAL A 429 -2.06 -3.23 -12.28
C VAL A 429 -3.56 -3.09 -12.63
N PHE A 430 -4.23 -2.07 -12.07
CA PHE A 430 -5.64 -1.85 -12.41
C PHE A 430 -5.84 -1.28 -13.83
N LEU A 431 -4.86 -0.57 -14.39
CA LEU A 431 -4.91 -0.13 -15.79
C LEU A 431 -5.03 -1.32 -16.75
N ILE A 432 -4.30 -2.41 -16.46
CA ILE A 432 -4.38 -3.65 -17.24
C ILE A 432 -5.82 -4.19 -17.25
N ILE A 433 -6.45 -4.30 -16.07
CA ILE A 433 -7.83 -4.73 -15.93
C ILE A 433 -8.81 -3.81 -16.69
N SER A 434 -8.63 -2.50 -16.54
CA SER A 434 -9.48 -1.51 -17.20
C SER A 434 -9.39 -1.58 -18.73
N PHE A 435 -8.20 -1.89 -19.25
CA PHE A 435 -7.96 -2.08 -20.67
C PHE A 435 -8.63 -3.35 -21.21
N ILE A 436 -8.45 -4.49 -20.52
CA ILE A 436 -9.13 -5.75 -20.86
C ILE A 436 -10.66 -5.56 -20.90
N LYS A 437 -11.20 -4.82 -19.92
CA LYS A 437 -12.63 -4.49 -19.87
C LYS A 437 -13.11 -3.67 -21.07
N ARG A 438 -12.27 -2.80 -21.62
CA ARG A 438 -12.57 -2.02 -22.82
C ARG A 438 -12.57 -2.92 -24.06
N LEU A 439 -11.56 -3.76 -24.21
CA LEU A 439 -11.49 -4.72 -25.32
C LEU A 439 -12.73 -5.61 -25.35
N ASN A 440 -13.14 -6.18 -24.22
CA ASN A 440 -14.35 -7.01 -24.15
C ASN A 440 -15.64 -6.26 -24.52
N LYS A 441 -15.71 -4.94 -24.33
CA LYS A 441 -16.86 -4.15 -24.78
C LYS A 441 -16.85 -3.87 -26.27
N ASP A 442 -15.68 -3.72 -26.85
CA ASP A 442 -15.53 -3.45 -28.29
C ASP A 442 -15.72 -4.73 -29.13
N PHE A 443 -15.40 -5.92 -28.58
CA PHE A 443 -15.66 -7.23 -29.23
C PHE A 443 -17.14 -7.69 -29.16
N LEU A 444 -17.95 -7.09 -28.30
CA LEU A 444 -19.38 -7.45 -28.11
C LEU A 444 -20.34 -6.45 -28.78
N LYS A 445 -19.82 -5.50 -29.54
CA LYS A 445 -20.55 -4.62 -30.45
C LYS A 445 -20.41 -5.10 -31.88
#